data_22647f3a65ebe81ac9f5f91a51cd929e
#
_entry.id   22647f3a65ebe81ac9f5f91a51cd929e
#
_cell.length_a   1.000
_cell.length_b   1.000
_cell.length_c   1.000
_cell.angle_alpha   90.00
_cell.angle_beta   90.00
_cell.angle_gamma   90.00
#
_symmetry.space_group_name_H-M   'P 1'
#
loop_
_entity.id
_entity.type
_entity.pdbx_description
1 polymer ?
#
loop_
_entity_poly.entity_id
_entity_poly.type
_entity_poly.pdbx_seq_one_letter_code
_entity_poly.pdbx_strand_id
1 'polypeptide(L)'
;MLKFFLLPLFAYLLGSIPWGLIFTRLFTSVDIRHEGSGNIGATNVARIAGPTLGALTLVGDILKGVIPVWLATAIAAPNDLWGEIYISLVALAAFSGHLYPVYIRFKKGGKGVATAAGCFAVISPMALVVLILIFIMFVCWLNRVAVASLAAAAMLPVAVWKDTGSGVLTGCAVVTAIFIYFRHIDNIKRLLAGTEPIIWK
;
A
#
# COMPACT_ATOMS: atom_id res chain seq x y z
N MET A 1 -6.57 -19.95 -20.06
CA MET A 1 -5.86 -20.40 -18.83
C MET A 1 -4.57 -19.64 -18.58
N LEU A 2 -3.62 -19.52 -19.52
CA LEU A 2 -2.31 -18.88 -19.29
C LEU A 2 -2.38 -17.46 -18.73
N LYS A 3 -3.25 -16.57 -19.23
CA LYS A 3 -3.42 -15.19 -18.74
C LYS A 3 -3.89 -15.13 -17.28
N PHE A 4 -4.57 -16.14 -16.74
CA PHE A 4 -4.99 -16.17 -15.33
C PHE A 4 -3.80 -16.41 -14.37
N PHE A 5 -2.71 -17.00 -14.83
CA PHE A 5 -1.49 -17.16 -14.04
C PHE A 5 -0.48 -16.04 -14.27
N LEU A 6 -0.41 -15.52 -15.51
CA LEU A 6 0.58 -14.50 -15.87
C LEU A 6 0.31 -13.15 -15.20
N LEU A 7 -0.97 -12.73 -15.05
CA LEU A 7 -1.26 -11.42 -14.46
C LEU A 7 -0.96 -11.35 -12.95
N PRO A 8 -1.27 -12.34 -12.10
CA PRO A 8 -0.82 -12.32 -10.71
C PRO A 8 0.70 -12.29 -10.58
N LEU A 9 1.44 -13.02 -11.42
CA LEU A 9 2.89 -12.97 -11.45
C LEU A 9 3.40 -11.57 -11.86
N PHE A 10 2.84 -10.99 -12.92
CA PHE A 10 3.14 -9.62 -13.34
C PHE A 10 2.83 -8.62 -12.23
N ALA A 11 1.67 -8.76 -11.55
CA ALA A 11 1.27 -7.91 -10.45
C ALA A 11 2.28 -7.97 -9.28
N TYR A 12 2.75 -9.16 -8.93
CA TYR A 12 3.78 -9.33 -7.91
C TYR A 12 5.11 -8.69 -8.33
N LEU A 13 5.55 -8.90 -9.57
CA LEU A 13 6.80 -8.31 -10.07
C LEU A 13 6.71 -6.78 -10.13
N LEU A 14 5.62 -6.24 -10.66
CA LEU A 14 5.37 -4.79 -10.67
C LEU A 14 5.29 -4.23 -9.26
N GLY A 15 4.56 -4.90 -8.35
CA GLY A 15 4.48 -4.60 -6.94
C GLY A 15 5.83 -4.56 -6.24
N SER A 16 6.76 -5.42 -6.68
CA SER A 16 8.11 -5.53 -6.12
C SER A 16 9.04 -4.37 -6.48
N ILE A 17 8.68 -3.49 -7.44
CA ILE A 17 9.53 -2.34 -7.81
C ILE A 17 9.66 -1.40 -6.60
N PRO A 18 10.89 -1.20 -6.07
CA PRO A 18 11.12 -0.39 -4.87
C PRO A 18 11.35 1.08 -5.25
N TRP A 19 10.29 1.80 -5.65
CA TRP A 19 10.37 3.15 -6.19
C TRP A 19 11.17 4.12 -5.30
N GLY A 20 10.94 4.10 -4.00
CA GLY A 20 11.68 4.97 -3.08
C GLY A 20 13.20 4.73 -3.11
N LEU A 21 13.62 3.46 -3.21
CA LEU A 21 15.03 3.12 -3.35
C LEU A 21 15.60 3.53 -4.71
N ILE A 22 14.81 3.38 -5.78
CA ILE A 22 15.20 3.78 -7.14
C ILE A 22 15.39 5.29 -7.20
N PHE A 23 14.40 6.07 -6.78
CA PHE A 23 14.48 7.53 -6.84
C PHE A 23 15.57 8.09 -5.94
N THR A 24 15.74 7.59 -4.72
CA THR A 24 16.83 8.08 -3.85
C THR A 24 18.20 7.78 -4.41
N ARG A 25 18.41 6.61 -5.03
CA ARG A 25 19.70 6.28 -5.69
C ARG A 25 19.97 7.07 -6.95
N LEU A 26 18.93 7.45 -7.71
CA LEU A 26 19.10 8.21 -8.95
C LEU A 26 19.33 9.70 -8.71
N PHE A 27 18.72 10.27 -7.67
CA PHE A 27 18.68 11.71 -7.47
C PHE A 27 19.42 12.18 -6.20
N THR A 28 19.92 11.25 -5.36
CA THR A 28 20.69 11.57 -4.15
C THR A 28 21.81 10.56 -3.93
N SER A 29 22.75 10.88 -3.01
CA SER A 29 23.78 9.94 -2.55
C SER A 29 23.33 9.09 -1.35
N VAL A 30 22.05 9.19 -0.92
CA VAL A 30 21.56 8.60 0.33
C VAL A 30 20.99 7.19 0.09
N ASP A 31 21.41 6.24 0.92
CA ASP A 31 20.71 4.94 0.98
C ASP A 31 19.62 4.98 2.05
N ILE A 32 18.37 5.18 1.57
CA ILE A 32 17.16 5.30 2.41
C ILE A 32 16.96 4.13 3.39
N ARG A 33 17.58 2.97 3.14
CA ARG A 33 17.46 1.78 4.01
C ARG A 33 18.20 1.91 5.33
N HIS A 34 19.11 2.87 5.41
CA HIS A 34 19.94 3.17 6.60
C HIS A 34 19.60 4.51 7.24
N GLU A 35 18.66 5.26 6.66
CA GLU A 35 18.30 6.61 7.10
C GLU A 35 16.86 6.69 7.62
N GLY A 36 16.63 7.54 8.61
CA GLY A 36 15.34 7.77 9.23
C GLY A 36 14.74 6.49 9.82
N SER A 37 13.59 6.07 9.31
CA SER A 37 12.95 4.80 9.74
C SER A 37 13.50 3.56 9.02
N GLY A 38 14.40 3.71 8.07
CA GLY A 38 14.92 2.65 7.20
C GLY A 38 13.88 2.07 6.24
N ASN A 39 12.68 2.64 6.17
CA ASN A 39 11.62 2.18 5.28
C ASN A 39 11.76 2.83 3.89
N ILE A 40 11.53 2.05 2.82
CA ILE A 40 11.63 2.52 1.43
C ILE A 40 10.39 3.29 0.94
N GLY A 41 9.35 3.46 1.78
CA GLY A 41 8.10 4.11 1.39
C GLY A 41 8.17 5.64 1.40
N ALA A 42 7.17 6.25 0.75
CA ALA A 42 7.08 7.68 0.47
C ALA A 42 7.32 8.60 1.68
N THR A 43 6.79 8.26 2.85
CA THR A 43 6.95 9.08 4.07
C THR A 43 8.40 9.22 4.53
N ASN A 44 9.17 8.12 4.48
CA ASN A 44 10.59 8.17 4.83
C ASN A 44 11.40 8.87 3.76
N VAL A 45 11.09 8.60 2.48
CA VAL A 45 11.73 9.30 1.35
C VAL A 45 11.48 10.81 1.43
N ALA A 46 10.24 11.24 1.69
CA ALA A 46 9.92 12.67 1.85
C ALA A 46 10.71 13.33 2.99
N ARG A 47 10.89 12.61 4.10
CA ARG A 47 11.63 13.10 5.27
C ARG A 47 13.13 13.27 5.02
N ILE A 48 13.74 12.35 4.30
CA ILE A 48 15.19 12.26 4.13
C ILE A 48 15.66 12.90 2.81
N ALA A 49 14.94 12.67 1.73
CA ALA A 49 15.30 13.09 0.37
C ALA A 49 14.40 14.21 -0.21
N GLY A 50 13.50 14.73 0.61
CA GLY A 50 12.63 15.86 0.24
C GLY A 50 11.25 15.45 -0.30
N PRO A 51 10.30 16.42 -0.29
CA PRO A 51 8.90 16.16 -0.60
C PRO A 51 8.67 15.71 -2.04
N THR A 52 9.45 16.19 -2.99
CA THR A 52 9.32 15.82 -4.41
C THR A 52 9.58 14.33 -4.63
N LEU A 53 10.69 13.78 -4.10
CA LEU A 53 10.99 12.36 -4.22
C LEU A 53 10.01 11.49 -3.41
N GLY A 54 9.52 12.02 -2.29
CA GLY A 54 8.43 11.39 -1.54
C GLY A 54 7.15 11.28 -2.35
N ALA A 55 6.74 12.36 -3.04
CA ALA A 55 5.57 12.37 -3.91
C ALA A 55 5.72 11.41 -5.10
N LEU A 56 6.85 11.41 -5.77
CA LEU A 56 7.15 10.46 -6.86
C LEU A 56 7.08 9.01 -6.38
N THR A 57 7.64 8.74 -5.18
CA THR A 57 7.56 7.40 -4.56
C THR A 57 6.10 7.01 -4.27
N LEU A 58 5.30 7.94 -3.74
CA LEU A 58 3.89 7.72 -3.46
C LEU A 58 3.13 7.37 -4.74
N VAL A 59 3.30 8.16 -5.80
CA VAL A 59 2.67 7.93 -7.11
C VAL A 59 3.08 6.57 -7.68
N GLY A 60 4.36 6.24 -7.68
CA GLY A 60 4.84 4.95 -8.16
C GLY A 60 4.29 3.77 -7.34
N ASP A 61 4.21 3.92 -6.02
CA ASP A 61 3.66 2.88 -5.12
C ASP A 61 2.13 2.72 -5.26
N ILE A 62 1.40 3.78 -5.62
CA ILE A 62 -0.04 3.70 -5.96
C ILE A 62 -0.22 3.02 -7.32
N LEU A 63 0.51 3.46 -8.34
CA LEU A 63 0.36 2.96 -9.71
C LEU A 63 0.65 1.46 -9.83
N LYS A 64 1.61 0.92 -9.06
CA LYS A 64 1.87 -0.53 -9.06
C LYS A 64 0.74 -1.37 -8.43
N GLY A 65 -0.20 -0.73 -7.72
CA GLY A 65 -1.45 -1.33 -7.28
C GLY A 65 -2.58 -1.15 -8.30
N VAL A 66 -2.74 0.09 -8.82
CA VAL A 66 -3.80 0.43 -9.79
C VAL A 66 -3.67 -0.40 -11.07
N ILE A 67 -2.49 -0.40 -11.69
CA ILE A 67 -2.29 -0.98 -13.04
C ILE A 67 -2.70 -2.46 -13.09
N PRO A 68 -2.17 -3.37 -12.25
CA PRO A 68 -2.50 -4.78 -12.36
C PRO A 68 -3.96 -5.07 -11.99
N VAL A 69 -4.53 -4.36 -11.02
CA VAL A 69 -5.92 -4.56 -10.62
C VAL A 69 -6.88 -4.06 -11.70
N TRP A 70 -6.58 -2.92 -12.33
CA TRP A 70 -7.34 -2.44 -13.47
C TRP A 70 -7.31 -3.42 -14.66
N LEU A 71 -6.15 -3.99 -14.95
CA LEU A 71 -6.05 -5.07 -15.96
C LEU A 71 -6.86 -6.31 -15.56
N ALA A 72 -6.90 -6.65 -14.28
CA ALA A 72 -7.70 -7.78 -13.80
C ALA A 72 -9.20 -7.55 -14.00
N THR A 73 -9.71 -6.34 -13.73
CA THR A 73 -11.12 -6.00 -13.97
C THR A 73 -11.50 -5.99 -15.46
N ALA A 74 -10.53 -5.72 -16.35
CA ALA A 74 -10.75 -5.81 -17.80
C ALA A 74 -10.77 -7.26 -18.32
N ILE A 75 -10.17 -8.23 -17.59
CA ILE A 75 -10.09 -9.64 -17.97
C ILE A 75 -11.21 -10.46 -17.33
N ALA A 76 -11.56 -10.13 -16.09
CA ALA A 76 -12.55 -10.88 -15.29
C ALA A 76 -13.80 -10.01 -15.05
N ALA A 77 -14.98 -10.64 -15.12
CA ALA A 77 -16.22 -9.96 -14.80
C ALA A 77 -16.26 -9.59 -13.31
N PRO A 78 -16.32 -8.30 -12.95
CA PRO A 78 -16.20 -7.88 -11.54
C PRO A 78 -17.41 -8.24 -10.66
N ASN A 79 -18.52 -8.65 -11.27
CA ASN A 79 -19.77 -9.01 -10.59
C ASN A 79 -20.00 -10.52 -10.49
N ASP A 80 -19.00 -11.32 -10.82
CA ASP A 80 -19.01 -12.77 -10.72
C ASP A 80 -18.04 -13.24 -9.63
N LEU A 81 -18.43 -14.26 -8.88
CA LEU A 81 -17.62 -14.81 -7.78
C LEU A 81 -16.18 -15.12 -8.21
N TRP A 82 -16.00 -15.74 -9.38
CA TRP A 82 -14.67 -16.06 -9.89
C TRP A 82 -13.87 -14.81 -10.31
N GLY A 83 -14.57 -13.80 -10.84
CA GLY A 83 -13.99 -12.52 -11.17
C GLY A 83 -13.49 -11.77 -9.92
N GLU A 84 -14.30 -11.74 -8.85
CA GLU A 84 -13.92 -11.14 -7.57
C GLU A 84 -12.71 -11.86 -6.93
N ILE A 85 -12.72 -13.21 -6.96
CA ILE A 85 -11.58 -14.01 -6.47
C ILE A 85 -10.32 -13.68 -7.26
N TYR A 86 -10.42 -13.60 -8.58
CA TYR A 86 -9.29 -13.29 -9.44
C TYR A 86 -8.75 -11.88 -9.22
N ILE A 87 -9.61 -10.87 -9.14
CA ILE A 87 -9.25 -9.48 -8.84
C ILE A 87 -8.55 -9.41 -7.48
N SER A 88 -9.10 -10.09 -6.46
CA SER A 88 -8.50 -10.17 -5.13
C SER A 88 -7.12 -10.81 -5.14
N LEU A 89 -6.94 -11.89 -5.90
CA LEU A 89 -5.64 -12.56 -6.06
C LEU A 89 -4.59 -11.63 -6.67
N VAL A 90 -4.96 -10.89 -7.73
CA VAL A 90 -4.07 -9.92 -8.40
C VAL A 90 -3.71 -8.76 -7.45
N ALA A 91 -4.69 -8.24 -6.71
CA ALA A 91 -4.47 -7.18 -5.73
C ALA A 91 -3.52 -7.63 -4.61
N LEU A 92 -3.74 -8.81 -4.04
CA LEU A 92 -2.88 -9.38 -3.01
C LEU A 92 -1.48 -9.70 -3.54
N ALA A 93 -1.35 -10.10 -4.81
CA ALA A 93 -0.05 -10.31 -5.45
C ALA A 93 0.74 -9.00 -5.58
N ALA A 94 0.12 -7.92 -6.09
CA ALA A 94 0.75 -6.59 -6.18
C ALA A 94 1.14 -6.05 -4.79
N PHE A 95 0.24 -6.17 -3.83
CA PHE A 95 0.47 -5.77 -2.45
C PHE A 95 1.61 -6.57 -1.80
N SER A 96 1.63 -7.89 -1.96
CA SER A 96 2.69 -8.76 -1.45
C SER A 96 4.06 -8.43 -2.07
N GLY A 97 4.09 -8.08 -3.35
CA GLY A 97 5.29 -7.59 -4.02
C GLY A 97 5.89 -6.36 -3.34
N HIS A 98 5.06 -5.40 -2.92
CA HIS A 98 5.52 -4.24 -2.17
C HIS A 98 6.05 -4.61 -0.76
N LEU A 99 5.43 -5.57 -0.07
CA LEU A 99 5.87 -6.01 1.26
C LEU A 99 7.15 -6.83 1.22
N TYR A 100 7.28 -7.69 0.20
CA TYR A 100 8.36 -8.65 0.04
C TYR A 100 8.97 -8.55 -1.37
N PRO A 101 9.66 -7.44 -1.68
CA PRO A 101 10.14 -7.15 -3.04
C PRO A 101 11.26 -8.11 -3.47
N VAL A 102 11.05 -8.82 -4.59
CA VAL A 102 12.04 -9.77 -5.13
C VAL A 102 13.35 -9.07 -5.54
N TYR A 103 13.27 -7.85 -6.07
CA TYR A 103 14.44 -7.09 -6.57
C TYR A 103 15.42 -6.67 -5.47
N ILE A 104 15.00 -6.71 -4.21
CA ILE A 104 15.88 -6.48 -3.05
C ILE A 104 15.96 -7.72 -2.14
N ARG A 105 15.80 -8.89 -2.75
CA ARG A 105 15.94 -10.21 -2.08
C ARG A 105 15.02 -10.35 -0.86
N PHE A 106 13.77 -9.89 -0.96
CA PHE A 106 12.73 -9.94 0.07
C PHE A 106 13.06 -9.17 1.36
N LYS A 107 14.11 -8.34 1.35
CA LYS A 107 14.57 -7.60 2.53
C LYS A 107 14.03 -6.16 2.51
N LYS A 108 13.67 -5.64 3.71
CA LYS A 108 13.30 -4.23 3.92
C LYS A 108 12.24 -3.69 2.95
N GLY A 109 11.21 -4.46 2.64
CA GLY A 109 10.03 -4.00 1.88
C GLY A 109 9.26 -2.90 2.61
N GLY A 110 8.36 -2.23 1.88
CA GLY A 110 7.50 -1.17 2.43
C GLY A 110 6.38 -1.69 3.36
N LYS A 111 5.46 -0.81 3.71
CA LYS A 111 4.30 -1.12 4.59
C LYS A 111 3.00 -1.37 3.83
N GLY A 112 2.98 -1.09 2.54
CA GLY A 112 1.88 -1.45 1.64
C GLY A 112 0.74 -0.44 1.56
N VAL A 113 0.71 0.61 2.38
CA VAL A 113 -0.45 1.53 2.45
C VAL A 113 -0.76 2.18 1.09
N ALA A 114 0.25 2.73 0.40
CA ALA A 114 0.07 3.36 -0.90
C ALA A 114 -0.34 2.35 -1.99
N THR A 115 0.27 1.16 -1.99
CA THR A 115 -0.08 0.10 -2.95
C THR A 115 -1.48 -0.45 -2.69
N ALA A 116 -1.88 -0.63 -1.42
CA ALA A 116 -3.25 -0.97 -1.05
C ALA A 116 -4.23 0.11 -1.52
N ALA A 117 -3.91 1.40 -1.29
CA ALA A 117 -4.74 2.51 -1.80
C ALA A 117 -4.90 2.42 -3.32
N GLY A 118 -3.85 2.09 -4.07
CA GLY A 118 -3.92 1.85 -5.51
C GLY A 118 -4.81 0.68 -5.90
N CYS A 119 -4.71 -0.45 -5.20
CA CYS A 119 -5.58 -1.61 -5.44
C CYS A 119 -7.05 -1.27 -5.18
N PHE A 120 -7.34 -0.65 -4.04
CA PHE A 120 -8.72 -0.32 -3.66
C PHE A 120 -9.27 0.91 -4.38
N ALA A 121 -8.44 1.73 -5.03
CA ALA A 121 -8.89 2.76 -5.98
C ALA A 121 -9.67 2.16 -7.16
N VAL A 122 -9.33 0.92 -7.53
CA VAL A 122 -10.00 0.20 -8.61
C VAL A 122 -11.13 -0.70 -8.08
N ILE A 123 -10.88 -1.41 -6.98
CA ILE A 123 -11.84 -2.37 -6.40
C ILE A 123 -13.07 -1.67 -5.81
N SER A 124 -12.85 -0.57 -5.07
CA SER A 124 -13.87 0.10 -4.27
C SER A 124 -13.52 1.59 -4.12
N PRO A 125 -13.75 2.41 -5.19
CA PRO A 125 -13.37 3.82 -5.19
C PRO A 125 -14.02 4.63 -4.07
N MET A 126 -15.28 4.36 -3.74
CA MET A 126 -15.98 5.07 -2.67
C MET A 126 -15.41 4.72 -1.30
N ALA A 127 -15.07 3.45 -1.06
CA ALA A 127 -14.35 3.07 0.15
C ALA A 127 -13.02 3.82 0.26
N LEU A 128 -12.25 3.93 -0.84
CA LEU A 128 -10.99 4.67 -0.81
C LEU A 128 -11.18 6.15 -0.44
N VAL A 129 -12.21 6.82 -0.98
CA VAL A 129 -12.53 8.21 -0.61
C VAL A 129 -12.73 8.33 0.91
N VAL A 130 -13.55 7.47 1.50
CA VAL A 130 -13.78 7.43 2.95
C VAL A 130 -12.47 7.22 3.73
N LEU A 131 -11.63 6.29 3.26
CA LEU A 131 -10.36 5.99 3.91
C LEU A 131 -9.35 7.14 3.81
N ILE A 132 -9.34 7.88 2.71
CA ILE A 132 -8.53 9.09 2.54
C ILE A 132 -9.00 10.17 3.54
N LEU A 133 -10.30 10.37 3.70
CA LEU A 133 -10.84 11.33 4.67
C LEU A 133 -10.46 10.94 6.11
N ILE A 134 -10.58 9.67 6.46
CA ILE A 134 -10.13 9.14 7.76
C ILE A 134 -8.62 9.38 7.93
N PHE A 135 -7.83 9.06 6.92
CA PHE A 135 -6.38 9.26 6.96
C PHE A 135 -6.03 10.73 7.20
N ILE A 136 -6.62 11.66 6.43
CA ILE A 136 -6.39 13.10 6.58
C ILE A 136 -6.82 13.58 7.97
N MET A 137 -8.00 13.17 8.43
CA MET A 137 -8.49 13.52 9.76
C MET A 137 -7.49 13.13 10.86
N PHE A 138 -6.99 11.89 10.84
CA PHE A 138 -6.03 11.42 11.85
C PHE A 138 -4.64 12.06 11.69
N VAL A 139 -4.21 12.37 10.45
CA VAL A 139 -2.98 13.13 10.23
C VAL A 139 -3.09 14.53 10.84
N CYS A 140 -4.17 15.25 10.55
CA CYS A 140 -4.39 16.60 11.08
C CYS A 140 -4.54 16.61 12.60
N TRP A 141 -5.20 15.59 13.17
CA TRP A 141 -5.44 15.53 14.61
C TRP A 141 -4.19 15.11 15.42
N LEU A 142 -3.49 14.06 14.98
CA LEU A 142 -2.42 13.44 15.76
C LEU A 142 -1.01 13.70 15.19
N ASN A 143 -0.92 14.37 14.06
CA ASN A 143 0.37 14.72 13.41
C ASN A 143 1.32 13.51 13.18
N ARG A 144 0.75 12.30 12.96
CA ARG A 144 1.50 11.05 12.78
C ARG A 144 0.92 10.19 11.66
N VAL A 145 1.70 10.01 10.58
CA VAL A 145 1.30 9.16 9.42
C VAL A 145 0.98 7.73 9.84
N ALA A 146 1.73 7.18 10.80
CA ALA A 146 1.53 5.79 11.23
C ALA A 146 0.12 5.58 11.84
N VAL A 147 -0.34 6.50 12.68
CA VAL A 147 -1.69 6.41 13.28
C VAL A 147 -2.78 6.52 12.22
N ALA A 148 -2.64 7.48 11.31
CA ALA A 148 -3.57 7.67 10.21
C ALA A 148 -3.65 6.42 9.30
N SER A 149 -2.49 5.80 8.99
CA SER A 149 -2.42 4.57 8.21
C SER A 149 -3.11 3.39 8.91
N LEU A 150 -2.90 3.25 10.21
CA LEU A 150 -3.52 2.20 11.01
C LEU A 150 -5.03 2.41 11.14
N ALA A 151 -5.49 3.64 11.36
CA ALA A 151 -6.92 3.97 11.41
C ALA A 151 -7.61 3.67 10.07
N ALA A 152 -7.03 4.12 8.96
CA ALA A 152 -7.55 3.81 7.63
C ALA A 152 -7.56 2.29 7.35
N ALA A 153 -6.50 1.57 7.72
CA ALA A 153 -6.42 0.12 7.55
C ALA A 153 -7.48 -0.63 8.39
N ALA A 154 -7.78 -0.17 9.61
CA ALA A 154 -8.83 -0.76 10.45
C ALA A 154 -10.22 -0.62 9.82
N MET A 155 -10.47 0.52 9.16
CA MET A 155 -11.76 0.81 8.53
C MET A 155 -11.89 0.23 7.12
N LEU A 156 -10.78 -0.22 6.50
CA LEU A 156 -10.76 -0.74 5.12
C LEU A 156 -11.79 -1.86 4.88
N PRO A 157 -11.87 -2.94 5.70
CA PRO A 157 -12.85 -4.00 5.47
C PRO A 157 -14.29 -3.52 5.59
N VAL A 158 -14.56 -2.64 6.55
CA VAL A 158 -15.91 -2.08 6.77
C VAL A 158 -16.33 -1.21 5.59
N ALA A 159 -15.43 -0.35 5.11
CA ALA A 159 -15.70 0.53 3.98
C ALA A 159 -15.95 -0.28 2.69
N VAL A 160 -15.11 -1.30 2.42
CA VAL A 160 -15.26 -2.18 1.25
C VAL A 160 -16.57 -2.97 1.32
N TRP A 161 -16.93 -3.52 2.49
CA TRP A 161 -18.21 -4.22 2.66
C TRP A 161 -19.40 -3.31 2.39
N LYS A 162 -19.37 -2.08 2.89
CA LYS A 162 -20.45 -1.11 2.70
C LYS A 162 -20.61 -0.66 1.25
N ASP A 163 -19.52 -0.58 0.50
CA ASP A 163 -19.51 -0.15 -0.89
C ASP A 163 -19.89 -1.30 -1.86
N THR A 164 -19.33 -2.49 -1.64
CA THR A 164 -19.45 -3.60 -2.61
C THR A 164 -20.44 -4.69 -2.23
N GLY A 165 -20.72 -4.87 -0.94
CA GLY A 165 -21.51 -6.01 -0.44
C GLY A 165 -20.83 -7.39 -0.64
N SER A 166 -19.62 -7.44 -1.21
CA SER A 166 -18.91 -8.66 -1.55
C SER A 166 -18.11 -9.21 -0.37
N GLY A 167 -18.38 -10.47 0.00
CA GLY A 167 -17.57 -11.17 1.01
C GLY A 167 -16.15 -11.45 0.55
N VAL A 168 -15.92 -11.68 -0.74
CA VAL A 168 -14.61 -11.96 -1.33
C VAL A 168 -13.72 -10.71 -1.28
N LEU A 169 -14.22 -9.57 -1.78
CA LEU A 169 -13.49 -8.30 -1.77
C LEU A 169 -13.24 -7.82 -0.35
N THR A 170 -14.20 -8.02 0.56
CA THR A 170 -14.04 -7.75 1.98
C THR A 170 -12.97 -8.64 2.61
N GLY A 171 -12.94 -9.93 2.25
CA GLY A 171 -11.87 -10.85 2.69
C GLY A 171 -10.50 -10.39 2.23
N CYS A 172 -10.37 -9.92 0.98
CA CYS A 172 -9.14 -9.30 0.47
C CYS A 172 -8.74 -8.08 1.30
N ALA A 173 -9.71 -7.22 1.66
CA ALA A 173 -9.50 -6.04 2.50
C ALA A 173 -9.03 -6.41 3.91
N VAL A 174 -9.61 -7.45 4.53
CA VAL A 174 -9.20 -7.98 5.84
C VAL A 174 -7.74 -8.44 5.80
N VAL A 175 -7.39 -9.28 4.82
CA VAL A 175 -6.00 -9.76 4.66
C VAL A 175 -5.03 -8.59 4.49
N THR A 176 -5.39 -7.62 3.64
CA THR A 176 -4.58 -6.41 3.41
C THR A 176 -4.39 -5.62 4.71
N ALA A 177 -5.46 -5.40 5.49
CA ALA A 177 -5.41 -4.68 6.76
C ALA A 177 -4.50 -5.41 7.78
N ILE A 178 -4.63 -6.72 7.93
CA ILE A 178 -3.80 -7.54 8.84
C ILE A 178 -2.31 -7.36 8.51
N PHE A 179 -1.95 -7.45 7.23
CA PHE A 179 -0.55 -7.28 6.83
C PHE A 179 -0.06 -5.84 7.00
N ILE A 180 -0.90 -4.82 6.80
CA ILE A 180 -0.55 -3.42 7.13
C ILE A 180 -0.23 -3.31 8.63
N TYR A 181 -1.08 -3.84 9.51
CA TYR A 181 -0.82 -3.83 10.96
C TYR A 181 0.48 -4.55 11.29
N PHE A 182 0.70 -5.73 10.73
CA PHE A 182 1.93 -6.48 10.93
C PHE A 182 3.18 -5.69 10.51
N ARG A 183 3.11 -4.98 9.37
CA ARG A 183 4.22 -4.13 8.88
C ARG A 183 4.38 -2.82 9.66
N HIS A 184 3.45 -2.48 10.55
CA HIS A 184 3.51 -1.31 11.42
C HIS A 184 3.92 -1.64 12.87
N ILE A 185 4.31 -2.88 13.19
CA ILE A 185 4.66 -3.29 14.57
C ILE A 185 5.69 -2.34 15.21
N ASP A 186 6.74 -1.96 14.47
CA ASP A 186 7.77 -1.06 14.99
C ASP A 186 7.24 0.38 15.21
N ASN A 187 6.28 0.82 14.37
CA ASN A 187 5.59 2.11 14.60
C ASN A 187 4.69 2.03 15.84
N ILE A 188 3.97 0.92 16.02
CA ILE A 188 3.12 0.71 17.20
C ILE A 188 3.97 0.74 18.48
N LYS A 189 5.12 0.07 18.48
CA LYS A 189 6.07 0.13 19.60
C LYS A 189 6.53 1.56 19.89
N ARG A 190 6.88 2.34 18.85
CA ARG A 190 7.28 3.75 19.02
C ARG A 190 6.11 4.64 19.45
N LEU A 191 4.90 4.37 19.00
CA LEU A 191 3.70 5.09 19.46
C LEU A 191 3.47 4.87 20.95
N LEU A 192 3.56 3.63 21.43
CA LEU A 192 3.41 3.30 22.86
C LEU A 192 4.55 3.90 23.70
N ALA A 193 5.75 4.02 23.16
CA ALA A 193 6.89 4.66 23.82
C ALA A 193 6.91 6.21 23.68
N GLY A 194 5.95 6.82 22.97
CA GLY A 194 5.91 8.27 22.72
C GLY A 194 6.98 8.78 21.74
N THR A 195 7.70 7.90 21.05
CA THR A 195 8.86 8.23 20.19
C THR A 195 8.57 8.16 18.68
N GLU A 196 7.30 7.94 18.29
CA GLU A 196 6.94 7.93 16.85
C GLU A 196 7.07 9.34 16.27
N PRO A 197 7.81 9.51 15.15
CA PRO A 197 8.04 10.82 14.55
C PRO A 197 6.76 11.51 14.11
N ILE A 198 6.69 12.83 14.39
CA ILE A 198 5.65 13.73 13.86
C ILE A 198 6.00 14.19 12.45
N ILE A 199 5.02 14.74 11.74
CA ILE A 199 5.16 15.22 10.35
C ILE A 199 5.67 16.66 10.35
N TRP A 200 4.99 17.54 11.07
CA TRP A 200 5.33 18.96 11.20
C TRP A 200 5.54 19.32 12.68
N LYS A 201 6.55 20.17 12.88
CA LYS A 201 6.87 20.75 14.19
C LYS A 201 6.02 21.97 14.44
#